data_3cf277e601864c067c70452459c2e45e
#
_entry.id   3cf277e601864c067c70452459c2e45e
#
_cell.length_a   1.000
_cell.length_b   1.000
_cell.length_c   1.000
_cell.angle_alpha   90.00
_cell.angle_beta   90.00
_cell.angle_gamma   90.00
#
_symmetry.space_group_name_H-M   'P 1'
#
loop_
_entity.id
_entity.type
_entity.pdbx_description
1 polymer ?
#
loop_
_entity_poly.entity_id
_entity_poly.type
_entity_poly.pdbx_seq_one_letter_code
_entity_poly.pdbx_strand_id
1 'polypeptide(L)'
;SVDSYIIARKISGLSEKTLYLYRMVLKDFFLTVRKAPTDITTNDIRAYLYMYQSKHDISNRTLDSKRNIICGFFNWLAAEEYICKNPAVNIKPIKYERKHKKAMTQLDLEKIRAACETKREKAIVEVLYSTGCRVSELEHLNISDVNFETKEVVLFGKGNRHRVSYLNAKAEVALKEYLNERSDDNKALFVYDKKPYGRLKKPGIEQIVKKIMER
;
A
#
# COMPACT_ATOMS: atom_id res chain seq x y z
N SER A 1 23.72 -1.91 -15.05
CA SER A 1 22.67 -2.92 -15.21
C SER A 1 21.49 -2.62 -14.28
N VAL A 2 20.34 -3.27 -14.52
CA VAL A 2 19.14 -3.08 -13.64
C VAL A 2 19.44 -3.53 -12.22
N ASP A 3 20.18 -4.62 -12.04
CA ASP A 3 20.49 -5.13 -10.70
C ASP A 3 21.38 -4.17 -9.91
N SER A 4 22.35 -3.55 -10.54
CA SER A 4 23.19 -2.52 -9.89
C SER A 4 22.35 -1.33 -9.41
N TYR A 5 21.39 -0.88 -10.22
CA TYR A 5 20.44 0.16 -9.82
C TYR A 5 19.58 -0.26 -8.63
N ILE A 6 19.06 -1.48 -8.64
CA ILE A 6 18.26 -2.02 -7.52
C ILE A 6 19.08 -2.07 -6.24
N ILE A 7 20.35 -2.49 -6.33
CA ILE A 7 21.27 -2.50 -5.18
C ILE A 7 21.48 -1.08 -4.65
N ALA A 8 21.76 -0.10 -5.52
CA ALA A 8 21.92 1.29 -5.14
C ALA A 8 20.66 1.84 -4.44
N ARG A 9 19.46 1.49 -4.94
CA ARG A 9 18.19 1.89 -4.32
C ARG A 9 17.91 1.19 -3.00
N LYS A 10 18.35 -0.06 -2.84
CA LYS A 10 18.27 -0.78 -1.56
C LYS A 10 19.14 -0.11 -0.49
N ILE A 11 20.38 0.24 -0.82
CA ILE A 11 21.29 0.98 0.07
C ILE A 11 20.70 2.35 0.45
N SER A 12 19.96 3.00 -0.48
CA SER A 12 19.24 4.25 -0.20
C SER A 12 17.97 4.05 0.66
N GLY A 13 17.70 2.86 1.19
CA GLY A 13 16.62 2.60 2.14
C GLY A 13 15.25 2.33 1.51
N LEU A 14 15.16 2.02 0.22
CA LEU A 14 13.87 1.64 -0.38
C LEU A 14 13.40 0.28 0.13
N SER A 15 12.10 0.16 0.38
CA SER A 15 11.49 -1.10 0.83
C SER A 15 11.55 -2.19 -0.25
N GLU A 16 11.62 -3.46 0.15
CA GLU A 16 11.63 -4.62 -0.75
C GLU A 16 10.44 -4.59 -1.73
N LYS A 17 9.26 -4.18 -1.27
CA LYS A 17 8.08 -4.02 -2.12
C LYS A 17 8.29 -2.97 -3.23
N THR A 18 8.94 -1.86 -2.91
CA THR A 18 9.27 -0.81 -3.89
C THR A 18 10.32 -1.31 -4.88
N LEU A 19 11.35 -2.01 -4.39
CA LEU A 19 12.39 -2.60 -5.22
C LEU A 19 11.83 -3.64 -6.19
N TYR A 20 10.90 -4.48 -5.72
CA TYR A 20 10.19 -5.43 -6.57
C TYR A 20 9.43 -4.73 -7.71
N LEU A 21 8.69 -3.65 -7.38
CA LEU A 21 7.99 -2.85 -8.39
C LEU A 21 8.96 -2.26 -9.43
N TYR A 22 10.09 -1.72 -8.99
CA TYR A 22 11.13 -1.18 -9.88
C TYR A 22 11.66 -2.24 -10.82
N ARG A 23 11.98 -3.43 -10.27
CA ARG A 23 12.44 -4.58 -11.07
C ARG A 23 11.43 -4.97 -12.14
N MET A 24 10.16 -5.09 -11.75
CA MET A 24 9.09 -5.49 -12.65
C MET A 24 8.91 -4.49 -13.80
N VAL A 25 8.90 -3.19 -13.50
CA VAL A 25 8.73 -2.14 -14.51
C VAL A 25 9.92 -2.09 -15.46
N LEU A 26 11.15 -2.14 -14.94
CA LEU A 26 12.36 -2.09 -15.77
C LEU A 26 12.52 -3.36 -16.60
N LYS A 27 12.21 -4.54 -16.04
CA LYS A 27 12.21 -5.80 -16.80
C LYS A 27 11.24 -5.75 -17.98
N ASP A 28 10.00 -5.31 -17.74
CA ASP A 28 8.99 -5.17 -18.79
C ASP A 28 9.41 -4.17 -19.86
N PHE A 29 9.98 -3.04 -19.47
CA PHE A 29 10.51 -2.03 -20.39
C PHE A 29 11.59 -2.60 -21.32
N PHE A 30 12.62 -3.25 -20.77
CA PHE A 30 13.71 -3.80 -21.58
C PHE A 30 13.30 -5.01 -22.42
N LEU A 31 12.37 -5.84 -21.95
CA LEU A 31 11.81 -6.93 -22.75
C LEU A 31 10.99 -6.41 -23.95
N THR A 32 10.36 -5.25 -23.79
CA THR A 32 9.56 -4.63 -24.86
C THR A 32 10.44 -3.89 -25.86
N VAL A 33 11.37 -3.06 -25.39
CA VAL A 33 12.19 -2.21 -26.25
C VAL A 33 13.33 -2.98 -26.92
N ARG A 34 13.88 -4.01 -26.25
CA ARG A 34 14.93 -4.92 -26.75
C ARG A 34 16.19 -4.20 -27.24
N LYS A 35 16.59 -3.12 -26.54
CA LYS A 35 17.83 -2.37 -26.81
C LYS A 35 18.69 -2.32 -25.56
N ALA A 36 20.02 -2.17 -25.75
CA ALA A 36 20.92 -1.89 -24.65
C ALA A 36 20.62 -0.49 -24.05
N PRO A 37 20.88 -0.25 -22.76
CA PRO A 37 20.63 1.05 -22.12
C PRO A 37 21.31 2.23 -22.83
N THR A 38 22.47 2.00 -23.46
CA THR A 38 23.24 2.99 -24.24
C THR A 38 22.54 3.42 -25.53
N ASP A 39 21.71 2.53 -26.09
CA ASP A 39 21.08 2.70 -27.41
C ASP A 39 19.62 3.18 -27.31
N ILE A 40 19.13 3.34 -26.07
CA ILE A 40 17.77 3.83 -25.79
C ILE A 40 17.70 5.33 -26.12
N THR A 41 16.70 5.69 -26.90
CA THR A 41 16.36 7.06 -27.25
C THR A 41 15.14 7.57 -26.47
N THR A 42 14.94 8.87 -26.45
CA THR A 42 13.72 9.49 -25.91
C THR A 42 12.46 8.94 -26.56
N ASN A 43 12.52 8.65 -27.87
CA ASN A 43 11.36 8.09 -28.59
C ASN A 43 11.06 6.64 -28.21
N ASP A 44 12.06 5.84 -27.88
CA ASP A 44 11.84 4.47 -27.38
C ASP A 44 11.05 4.49 -26.06
N ILE A 45 11.38 5.42 -25.15
CA ILE A 45 10.65 5.60 -23.89
C ILE A 45 9.20 6.04 -24.16
N ARG A 46 9.00 7.01 -25.07
CA ARG A 46 7.65 7.48 -25.43
C ARG A 46 6.81 6.37 -26.06
N ALA A 47 7.39 5.63 -27.01
CA ALA A 47 6.72 4.53 -27.69
C ALA A 47 6.31 3.43 -26.70
N TYR A 48 7.21 3.05 -25.76
CA TYR A 48 6.88 2.10 -24.71
C TYR A 48 5.71 2.57 -23.86
N LEU A 49 5.74 3.81 -23.35
CA LEU A 49 4.67 4.34 -22.49
C LEU A 49 3.33 4.38 -23.23
N TYR A 50 3.31 4.80 -24.50
CA TYR A 50 2.12 4.81 -25.34
C TYR A 50 1.56 3.39 -25.58
N MET A 51 2.41 2.45 -26.00
CA MET A 51 2.00 1.05 -26.21
C MET A 51 1.52 0.40 -24.93
N TYR A 52 2.18 0.67 -23.80
CA TYR A 52 1.81 0.11 -22.52
C TYR A 52 0.42 0.59 -22.08
N GLN A 53 0.12 1.87 -22.23
CA GLN A 53 -1.19 2.44 -21.90
C GLN A 53 -2.29 1.85 -22.79
N SER A 54 -2.05 1.79 -24.10
CA SER A 54 -3.02 1.23 -25.06
C SER A 54 -3.34 -0.24 -24.81
N LYS A 55 -2.33 -1.02 -24.41
CA LYS A 55 -2.48 -2.48 -24.18
C LYS A 55 -3.21 -2.81 -22.88
N HIS A 56 -3.04 -1.99 -21.83
CA HIS A 56 -3.44 -2.36 -20.46
C HIS A 56 -4.56 -1.50 -19.89
N ASP A 57 -5.10 -0.56 -20.65
CA ASP A 57 -6.17 0.38 -20.21
C ASP A 57 -5.94 0.96 -18.80
N ILE A 58 -4.73 1.44 -18.56
CA ILE A 58 -4.34 1.98 -17.26
C ILE A 58 -4.55 3.48 -17.16
N SER A 59 -4.78 3.95 -15.93
CA SER A 59 -4.90 5.38 -15.65
C SER A 59 -3.57 6.13 -15.90
N ASN A 60 -3.67 7.42 -16.26
CA ASN A 60 -2.51 8.29 -16.40
C ASN A 60 -1.63 8.34 -15.12
N ARG A 61 -2.24 8.22 -13.94
CA ARG A 61 -1.50 8.13 -12.67
C ARG A 61 -0.61 6.88 -12.59
N THR A 62 -1.12 5.74 -13.04
CA THR A 62 -0.36 4.48 -13.07
C THR A 62 0.76 4.56 -14.10
N LEU A 63 0.47 5.15 -15.28
CA LEU A 63 1.46 5.37 -16.33
C LEU A 63 2.56 6.31 -15.85
N ASP A 64 2.23 7.41 -15.16
CA ASP A 64 3.22 8.35 -14.60
C ASP A 64 4.12 7.69 -13.55
N SER A 65 3.59 6.78 -12.76
CA SER A 65 4.39 6.00 -11.81
C SER A 65 5.44 5.13 -12.54
N LYS A 66 5.07 4.49 -13.65
CA LYS A 66 6.02 3.73 -14.48
C LYS A 66 7.05 4.65 -15.13
N ARG A 67 6.62 5.77 -15.70
CA ARG A 67 7.49 6.80 -16.25
C ARG A 67 8.53 7.24 -15.21
N ASN A 68 8.10 7.53 -13.97
CA ASN A 68 9.00 7.94 -12.89
C ASN A 68 10.10 6.90 -12.61
N ILE A 69 9.77 5.61 -12.63
CA ILE A 69 10.74 4.53 -12.40
C ILE A 69 11.75 4.49 -13.54
N ILE A 70 11.27 4.53 -14.80
CA ILE A 70 12.14 4.50 -15.99
C ILE A 70 13.04 5.73 -16.02
N CYS A 71 12.50 6.93 -15.82
CA CYS A 71 13.29 8.16 -15.79
C CYS A 71 14.31 8.14 -14.64
N GLY A 72 13.92 7.65 -13.47
CA GLY A 72 14.82 7.48 -12.32
C GLY A 72 15.98 6.54 -12.60
N PHE A 73 15.76 5.48 -13.37
CA PHE A 73 16.80 4.57 -13.81
C PHE A 73 17.79 5.24 -14.77
N PHE A 74 17.32 5.93 -15.81
CA PHE A 74 18.19 6.63 -16.75
C PHE A 74 18.91 7.83 -16.13
N ASN A 75 18.30 8.53 -15.18
CA ASN A 75 18.96 9.56 -14.39
C ASN A 75 20.13 8.98 -13.58
N TRP A 76 19.92 7.81 -12.97
CA TRP A 76 20.98 7.12 -12.24
C TRP A 76 22.10 6.66 -13.19
N LEU A 77 21.78 6.06 -14.34
CA LEU A 77 22.78 5.64 -15.32
C LEU A 77 23.66 6.82 -15.79
N ALA A 78 23.06 7.98 -16.00
CA ALA A 78 23.80 9.17 -16.40
C ALA A 78 24.66 9.74 -15.26
N ALA A 79 24.17 9.70 -14.02
CA ALA A 79 24.90 10.15 -12.84
C ALA A 79 26.11 9.25 -12.49
N GLU A 80 26.00 7.96 -12.79
CA GLU A 80 27.08 6.97 -12.62
C GLU A 80 27.94 6.82 -13.90
N GLU A 81 27.77 7.71 -14.88
CA GLU A 81 28.52 7.74 -16.14
C GLU A 81 28.43 6.46 -17.01
N TYR A 82 27.40 5.62 -16.77
CA TYR A 82 27.14 4.45 -17.62
C TYR A 82 26.62 4.82 -19.03
N ILE A 83 26.07 6.02 -19.19
CA ILE A 83 25.59 6.56 -20.46
C ILE A 83 26.01 8.05 -20.57
N CYS A 84 26.49 8.44 -21.76
CA CYS A 84 26.92 9.83 -22.02
C CYS A 84 25.73 10.79 -22.14
N LYS A 85 24.58 10.31 -22.65
CA LYS A 85 23.38 11.12 -22.86
C LYS A 85 22.17 10.49 -22.22
N ASN A 86 21.49 11.23 -21.36
CA ASN A 86 20.28 10.75 -20.70
C ASN A 86 19.05 10.87 -21.62
N PRO A 87 18.44 9.76 -22.08
CA PRO A 87 17.27 9.80 -22.96
C PRO A 87 15.99 10.25 -22.25
N ALA A 88 15.98 10.29 -20.93
CA ALA A 88 14.80 10.63 -20.14
C ALA A 88 14.65 12.14 -19.84
N VAL A 89 15.64 12.98 -20.15
CA VAL A 89 15.62 14.44 -19.84
C VAL A 89 14.36 15.12 -20.36
N ASN A 90 13.92 14.77 -21.57
CA ASN A 90 12.77 15.39 -22.23
C ASN A 90 11.45 14.64 -22.00
N ILE A 91 11.41 13.66 -21.08
CA ILE A 91 10.20 12.94 -20.71
C ILE A 91 9.49 13.68 -19.57
N LYS A 92 8.48 14.45 -19.91
CA LYS A 92 7.70 15.25 -18.96
C LYS A 92 6.77 14.37 -18.11
N PRO A 93 6.41 14.82 -16.88
CA PRO A 93 5.37 14.19 -16.08
C PRO A 93 4.03 14.11 -16.83
N ILE A 94 3.35 12.99 -16.67
CA ILE A 94 2.03 12.78 -17.27
C ILE A 94 0.98 13.43 -16.38
N LYS A 95 0.21 14.34 -16.95
CA LYS A 95 -0.87 15.02 -16.24
C LYS A 95 -2.02 14.05 -15.96
N TYR A 96 -2.53 14.06 -14.74
CA TYR A 96 -3.73 13.33 -14.35
C TYR A 96 -4.53 14.12 -13.31
N GLU A 97 -5.82 13.95 -13.35
CA GLU A 97 -6.72 14.57 -12.39
C GLU A 97 -6.61 13.88 -11.03
N ARG A 98 -6.46 14.67 -9.97
CA ARG A 98 -6.51 14.17 -8.59
C ARG A 98 -7.97 14.19 -8.14
N LYS A 99 -8.65 13.05 -8.24
CA LYS A 99 -10.00 12.91 -7.70
C LYS A 99 -9.96 13.06 -6.18
N HIS A 100 -10.64 14.07 -5.65
CA HIS A 100 -10.87 14.19 -4.23
C HIS A 100 -11.87 13.12 -3.80
N LYS A 101 -11.45 12.26 -2.88
CA LYS A 101 -12.38 11.32 -2.23
C LYS A 101 -13.21 12.11 -1.23
N LYS A 102 -14.53 11.98 -1.30
CA LYS A 102 -15.40 12.52 -0.25
C LYS A 102 -15.10 11.81 1.07
N ALA A 103 -15.06 12.59 2.14
CA ALA A 103 -14.99 12.03 3.49
C ALA A 103 -16.30 11.29 3.78
N MET A 104 -16.21 10.22 4.57
CA MET A 104 -17.37 9.49 5.07
C MET A 104 -18.17 10.37 6.03
N THR A 105 -19.48 10.42 5.86
CA THR A 105 -20.37 11.16 6.75
C THR A 105 -20.65 10.35 8.02
N GLN A 106 -21.18 10.99 9.07
CA GLN A 106 -21.63 10.27 10.26
C GLN A 106 -22.76 9.28 9.94
N LEU A 107 -23.66 9.64 9.02
CA LEU A 107 -24.72 8.73 8.58
C LEU A 107 -24.16 7.50 7.87
N ASP A 108 -23.13 7.65 7.03
CA ASP A 108 -22.47 6.52 6.37
C ASP A 108 -21.83 5.59 7.41
N LEU A 109 -21.22 6.16 8.45
CA LEU A 109 -20.64 5.39 9.55
C LEU A 109 -21.72 4.59 10.31
N GLU A 110 -22.86 5.19 10.62
CA GLU A 110 -23.95 4.46 11.29
C GLU A 110 -24.53 3.33 10.42
N LYS A 111 -24.64 3.53 9.11
CA LYS A 111 -25.02 2.47 8.16
C LYS A 111 -24.01 1.31 8.18
N ILE A 112 -22.71 1.61 8.16
CA ILE A 112 -21.65 0.59 8.24
C ILE A 112 -21.74 -0.17 9.58
N ARG A 113 -21.98 0.54 10.68
CA ARG A 113 -22.17 -0.07 12.00
C ARG A 113 -23.36 -1.03 12.03
N ALA A 114 -24.49 -0.62 11.47
CA ALA A 114 -25.70 -1.42 11.39
C ALA A 114 -25.53 -2.66 10.49
N ALA A 115 -24.68 -2.59 9.48
CA ALA A 115 -24.38 -3.69 8.57
C ALA A 115 -23.37 -4.72 9.13
N CYS A 116 -22.75 -4.47 10.30
CA CYS A 116 -21.88 -5.45 10.96
C CYS A 116 -22.67 -6.58 11.59
N GLU A 117 -22.40 -7.81 11.17
CA GLU A 117 -23.09 -9.03 11.67
C GLU A 117 -22.31 -9.72 12.82
N THR A 118 -20.97 -9.55 12.86
CA THR A 118 -20.12 -10.21 13.85
C THR A 118 -19.41 -9.20 14.75
N LYS A 119 -19.06 -9.63 15.98
CA LYS A 119 -18.25 -8.80 16.89
C LYS A 119 -16.90 -8.45 16.29
N ARG A 120 -16.29 -9.35 15.52
CA ARG A 120 -15.06 -9.08 14.77
C ARG A 120 -15.23 -7.97 13.74
N GLU A 121 -16.29 -7.98 12.94
CA GLU A 121 -16.60 -6.92 11.97
C GLU A 121 -16.75 -5.58 12.66
N LYS A 122 -17.54 -5.55 13.75
CA LYS A 122 -17.77 -4.35 14.55
C LYS A 122 -16.47 -3.81 15.15
N ALA A 123 -15.64 -4.69 15.73
CA ALA A 123 -14.34 -4.29 16.30
C ALA A 123 -13.39 -3.74 15.22
N ILE A 124 -13.31 -4.36 14.03
CA ILE A 124 -12.50 -3.86 12.92
C ILE A 124 -12.94 -2.45 12.50
N VAL A 125 -14.24 -2.23 12.29
CA VAL A 125 -14.79 -0.92 11.89
C VAL A 125 -14.51 0.15 12.94
N GLU A 126 -14.78 -0.15 14.22
CA GLU A 126 -14.61 0.83 15.30
C GLU A 126 -13.14 1.15 15.54
N VAL A 127 -12.23 0.18 15.49
CA VAL A 127 -10.79 0.42 15.64
C VAL A 127 -10.26 1.25 14.47
N LEU A 128 -10.64 0.93 13.22
CA LEU A 128 -10.25 1.72 12.05
C LEU A 128 -10.75 3.16 12.15
N TYR A 129 -11.99 3.37 12.55
CA TYR A 129 -12.59 4.69 12.68
C TYR A 129 -11.97 5.50 13.82
N SER A 130 -11.81 4.89 14.99
CA SER A 130 -11.28 5.56 16.18
C SER A 130 -9.83 5.97 16.03
N THR A 131 -8.99 5.06 15.53
CA THR A 131 -7.54 5.27 15.47
C THR A 131 -7.08 5.95 14.18
N GLY A 132 -7.88 5.91 13.12
CA GLY A 132 -7.47 6.33 11.78
C GLY A 132 -6.26 5.55 11.26
N CYS A 133 -6.05 4.31 11.73
CA CYS A 133 -4.93 3.49 11.30
C CYS A 133 -5.11 3.02 9.85
N ARG A 134 -4.00 2.81 9.17
CA ARG A 134 -4.03 2.18 7.85
C ARG A 134 -4.34 0.69 8.00
N VAL A 135 -4.98 0.10 6.98
CA VAL A 135 -5.25 -1.35 6.98
C VAL A 135 -3.98 -2.18 7.18
N SER A 136 -2.85 -1.73 6.65
CA SER A 136 -1.56 -2.39 6.87
C SER A 136 -1.02 -2.24 8.30
N GLU A 137 -1.35 -1.16 9.00
CA GLU A 137 -1.02 -0.97 10.42
C GLU A 137 -1.91 -1.90 11.25
N LEU A 138 -3.22 -1.96 10.96
CA LEU A 138 -4.17 -2.85 11.63
C LEU A 138 -3.77 -4.34 11.49
N GLU A 139 -3.33 -4.76 10.30
CA GLU A 139 -2.81 -6.12 10.07
C GLU A 139 -1.72 -6.51 11.05
N HIS A 140 -0.82 -5.58 11.38
CA HIS A 140 0.36 -5.88 12.20
C HIS A 140 0.13 -5.74 13.70
N LEU A 141 -1.00 -5.16 14.14
CA LEU A 141 -1.30 -5.02 15.57
C LEU A 141 -1.38 -6.36 16.28
N ASN A 142 -0.80 -6.38 17.47
CA ASN A 142 -0.96 -7.43 18.45
C ASN A 142 -1.90 -6.96 19.57
N ILE A 143 -2.38 -7.87 20.39
CA ILE A 143 -3.17 -7.54 21.60
C ILE A 143 -2.32 -6.67 22.55
N SER A 144 -1.02 -6.95 22.66
CA SER A 144 -0.09 -6.20 23.50
C SER A 144 0.16 -4.75 23.06
N ASP A 145 -0.19 -4.39 21.80
CA ASP A 145 -0.04 -3.02 21.29
C ASP A 145 -1.21 -2.12 21.70
N VAL A 146 -2.19 -2.66 22.43
CA VAL A 146 -3.36 -1.97 22.94
C VAL A 146 -3.30 -1.91 24.47
N ASN A 147 -3.24 -0.69 25.02
CA ASN A 147 -3.40 -0.46 26.44
C ASN A 147 -4.87 -0.06 26.72
N PHE A 148 -5.63 -0.93 27.38
CA PHE A 148 -7.04 -0.70 27.69
C PHE A 148 -7.25 0.25 28.86
N GLU A 149 -6.25 0.52 29.71
CA GLU A 149 -6.33 1.47 30.81
C GLU A 149 -6.20 2.90 30.29
N THR A 150 -5.15 3.15 29.48
CA THR A 150 -4.90 4.47 28.87
C THR A 150 -5.62 4.67 27.56
N LYS A 151 -6.22 3.59 27.00
CA LYS A 151 -6.87 3.53 25.66
C LYS A 151 -5.92 3.81 24.50
N GLU A 152 -4.63 3.67 24.73
CA GLU A 152 -3.59 3.88 23.73
C GLU A 152 -3.42 2.66 22.82
N VAL A 153 -3.17 2.94 21.55
CA VAL A 153 -2.80 1.96 20.54
C VAL A 153 -1.51 2.39 19.88
N VAL A 154 -0.47 1.57 19.98
CA VAL A 154 0.83 1.83 19.32
C VAL A 154 0.79 1.34 17.90
N LEU A 155 0.83 2.26 16.95
CA LEU A 155 0.77 1.99 15.51
C LEU A 155 2.17 2.06 14.89
N PHE A 156 2.50 1.04 14.09
CA PHE A 156 3.77 0.92 13.38
C PHE A 156 3.60 1.34 11.92
N GLY A 157 4.09 2.53 11.57
CA GLY A 157 3.95 3.12 10.24
C GLY A 157 5.13 2.83 9.31
N LYS A 158 5.03 3.32 8.08
CA LYS A 158 6.09 3.24 7.07
C LYS A 158 7.39 3.91 7.57
N GLY A 159 8.52 3.22 7.39
CA GLY A 159 9.84 3.71 7.80
C GLY A 159 10.13 3.54 9.29
N ASN A 160 9.54 2.53 9.92
CA ASN A 160 9.72 2.20 11.34
C ASN A 160 9.36 3.37 12.29
N ARG A 161 8.41 4.23 11.87
CA ARG A 161 7.91 5.31 12.71
C ARG A 161 6.75 4.81 13.54
N HIS A 162 6.85 4.98 14.84
CA HIS A 162 5.78 4.68 15.78
C HIS A 162 4.91 5.94 15.97
N ARG A 163 3.61 5.73 16.10
CA ARG A 163 2.70 6.76 16.57
C ARG A 163 1.69 6.15 17.52
N VAL A 164 1.33 6.90 18.53
CA VAL A 164 0.24 6.53 19.43
C VAL A 164 -1.06 7.09 18.88
N SER A 165 -2.12 6.29 18.94
CA SER A 165 -3.49 6.68 18.69
C SER A 165 -4.36 6.19 19.84
N TYR A 166 -5.64 6.59 19.87
CA TYR A 166 -6.51 6.31 21.03
C TYR A 166 -7.79 5.61 20.60
N LEU A 167 -8.26 4.68 21.44
CA LEU A 167 -9.58 4.07 21.30
C LEU A 167 -10.63 5.00 21.91
N ASN A 168 -11.69 5.29 21.17
CA ASN A 168 -12.89 5.85 21.76
C ASN A 168 -13.68 4.76 22.50
N ALA A 169 -14.69 5.16 23.28
CA ALA A 169 -15.47 4.21 24.09
C ALA A 169 -16.14 3.10 23.24
N LYS A 170 -16.64 3.42 22.05
CA LYS A 170 -17.26 2.43 21.17
C LYS A 170 -16.26 1.38 20.67
N ALA A 171 -15.05 1.84 20.29
CA ALA A 171 -13.98 0.94 19.83
C ALA A 171 -13.46 0.06 20.97
N GLU A 172 -13.33 0.61 22.18
CA GLU A 172 -12.94 -0.14 23.37
C GLU A 172 -13.92 -1.27 23.65
N VAL A 173 -15.23 -0.96 23.73
CA VAL A 173 -16.29 -1.94 23.99
C VAL A 173 -16.31 -3.02 22.91
N ALA A 174 -16.36 -2.62 21.63
CA ALA A 174 -16.42 -3.57 20.53
C ALA A 174 -15.19 -4.48 20.49
N LEU A 175 -14.00 -3.94 20.79
CA LEU A 175 -12.77 -4.71 20.81
C LEU A 175 -12.75 -5.71 21.97
N LYS A 176 -13.18 -5.32 23.18
CA LYS A 176 -13.31 -6.20 24.33
C LYS A 176 -14.31 -7.33 24.06
N GLU A 177 -15.48 -7.01 23.49
CA GLU A 177 -16.49 -8.01 23.12
C GLU A 177 -15.93 -9.06 22.12
N TYR A 178 -15.15 -8.61 21.13
CA TYR A 178 -14.51 -9.50 20.17
C TYR A 178 -13.44 -10.36 20.84
N LEU A 179 -12.54 -9.77 21.64
CA LEU A 179 -11.48 -10.52 22.31
C LEU A 179 -12.01 -11.55 23.30
N ASN A 180 -13.12 -11.24 24.00
CA ASN A 180 -13.77 -12.19 24.92
C ASN A 180 -14.43 -13.39 24.20
N GLU A 181 -14.76 -13.25 22.91
CA GLU A 181 -15.33 -14.34 22.10
C GLU A 181 -14.23 -15.25 21.51
N ARG A 182 -12.98 -14.78 21.46
CA ARG A 182 -11.87 -15.57 20.92
C ARG A 182 -11.56 -16.77 21.81
N SER A 183 -11.28 -17.89 21.13
CA SER A 183 -10.89 -19.15 21.75
C SER A 183 -9.51 -19.64 21.30
N ASP A 184 -8.67 -18.72 20.82
CA ASP A 184 -7.32 -19.00 20.31
C ASP A 184 -6.25 -18.22 21.10
N ASP A 185 -4.99 -18.70 21.04
CA ASP A 185 -3.85 -18.08 21.73
C ASP A 185 -2.98 -17.21 20.80
N ASN A 186 -3.49 -16.83 19.64
CA ASN A 186 -2.73 -16.01 18.68
C ASN A 186 -2.57 -14.60 19.22
N LYS A 187 -1.34 -14.10 19.24
CA LYS A 187 -1.01 -12.74 19.70
C LYS A 187 -1.57 -11.63 18.82
N ALA A 188 -1.96 -11.90 17.55
CA ALA A 188 -2.51 -10.92 16.65
C ALA A 188 -3.80 -10.30 17.21
N LEU A 189 -3.99 -8.98 17.03
CA LEU A 189 -5.22 -8.32 17.46
C LEU A 189 -6.44 -8.87 16.72
N PHE A 190 -6.33 -9.12 15.42
CA PHE A 190 -7.38 -9.72 14.60
C PHE A 190 -6.91 -11.01 13.93
N VAL A 191 -7.76 -12.02 13.96
CA VAL A 191 -7.50 -13.36 13.39
C VAL A 191 -8.62 -13.78 12.42
N TYR A 192 -8.32 -14.78 11.57
CA TYR A 192 -9.34 -15.44 10.78
C TYR A 192 -10.30 -16.22 11.71
N ASP A 193 -11.54 -16.40 11.28
CA ASP A 193 -12.61 -17.13 12.00
C ASP A 193 -12.53 -18.66 11.88
N LYS A 194 -11.60 -19.15 11.08
CA LYS A 194 -11.39 -20.59 10.85
C LYS A 194 -10.02 -21.02 11.35
N LYS A 195 -9.96 -22.25 11.90
CA LYS A 195 -8.68 -22.86 12.26
C LYS A 195 -7.70 -22.85 11.08
N PRO A 196 -6.42 -22.55 11.30
CA PRO A 196 -5.74 -22.45 12.59
C PRO A 196 -5.80 -21.06 13.25
N TYR A 197 -6.79 -20.20 13.00
CA TYR A 197 -6.96 -18.86 13.55
C TYR A 197 -5.72 -17.95 13.36
N GLY A 198 -5.14 -18.01 12.16
CA GLY A 198 -3.99 -17.21 11.81
C GLY A 198 -4.29 -15.70 11.82
N ARG A 199 -3.24 -14.87 11.93
CA ARG A 199 -3.35 -13.40 11.82
C ARG A 199 -4.15 -12.99 10.58
N LEU A 200 -5.17 -12.16 10.76
CA LEU A 200 -5.97 -11.61 9.67
C LEU A 200 -5.12 -10.65 8.83
N LYS A 201 -4.89 -11.02 7.58
CA LYS A 201 -4.05 -10.27 6.65
C LYS A 201 -4.82 -9.12 5.98
N LYS A 202 -4.07 -8.12 5.48
CA LYS A 202 -4.64 -6.96 4.79
C LYS A 202 -5.72 -7.31 3.76
N PRO A 203 -5.54 -8.28 2.84
CA PRO A 203 -6.59 -8.64 1.90
C PRO A 203 -7.87 -9.13 2.58
N GLY A 204 -7.75 -9.86 3.69
CA GLY A 204 -8.89 -10.32 4.48
C GLY A 204 -9.64 -9.17 5.15
N ILE A 205 -8.90 -8.19 5.71
CA ILE A 205 -9.50 -6.98 6.31
C ILE A 205 -10.24 -6.17 5.23
N GLU A 206 -9.60 -5.95 4.08
CA GLU A 206 -10.21 -5.22 2.95
C GLU A 206 -11.47 -5.91 2.44
N GLN A 207 -11.47 -7.24 2.36
CA GLN A 207 -12.63 -8.03 1.95
C GLN A 207 -13.78 -7.94 2.97
N ILE A 208 -13.48 -7.99 4.28
CA ILE A 208 -14.48 -7.83 5.34
C ILE A 208 -15.14 -6.45 5.23
N VAL A 209 -14.33 -5.39 5.18
CA VAL A 209 -14.84 -4.01 5.07
C VAL A 209 -15.68 -3.83 3.80
N LYS A 210 -15.20 -4.35 2.67
CA LYS A 210 -15.95 -4.31 1.41
C LYS A 210 -17.30 -5.00 1.54
N LYS A 211 -17.35 -6.21 2.11
CA LYS A 211 -18.58 -6.98 2.32
C LYS A 211 -19.59 -6.24 3.21
N ILE A 212 -19.12 -5.59 4.29
CA ILE A 212 -19.96 -4.76 5.15
C ILE A 212 -20.57 -3.59 4.37
N MET A 213 -19.79 -2.95 3.49
CA MET A 213 -20.25 -1.82 2.69
C MET A 213 -21.20 -2.21 1.55
N GLU A 214 -21.26 -3.47 1.17
CA GLU A 214 -22.15 -4.02 0.12
C GLU A 214 -23.48 -4.54 0.69
N ARG A 215 -23.64 -4.65 2.02
CA ARG A 215 -24.89 -4.94 2.73
C ARG A 215 -25.71 -3.68 2.95
#